data_ebafb01e16aeecdfba5e5c7fa7a95111
#
_entry.id   ebafb01e16aeecdfba5e5c7fa7a95111
#
_cell.length_a   1.000
_cell.length_b   1.000
_cell.length_c   1.000
_cell.angle_alpha   90.00
_cell.angle_beta   90.00
_cell.angle_gamma   90.00
#
_symmetry.space_group_name_H-M   'P 1'
#
loop_
_entity.id
_entity.type
_entity.pdbx_description
1 polymer ?
#
loop_
_entity_poly.entity_id
_entity_poly.type
_entity_poly.pdbx_seq_one_letter_code
_entity_poly.pdbx_strand_id
1 'polypeptide(L)'
;MLYAFKLGRKLRGEEPYCPEKGGKGGSSDKSAKYAAEAQKYAADLQNQQWQTIMKNLAPFTPLAEQYVNQLQNLSSLEGQGQALNQYYNSQQYKDLAGQARYQSLAAAEATGGLGSTATSNQLATIAPTLGQSWLSNQMSNYNNLANVGLGALQGQANAGQTYANNMSSIAQQSAALASANANKPSGLQTAISGGASGAMTGAALGSIVPGLGTGLGAAIGGGLGLLGSLF
;
A
#
# COMPACT_ATOMS: atom_id res chain seq x y z
N MET A 1 12.24 -9.42 24.72
CA MET A 1 11.20 -8.40 24.90
C MET A 1 11.52 -7.29 25.90
N LEU A 2 12.03 -7.58 27.11
CA LEU A 2 12.43 -6.57 28.13
C LEU A 2 13.49 -5.58 27.65
N TYR A 3 14.37 -5.95 26.74
CA TYR A 3 15.46 -5.09 26.24
C TYR A 3 14.96 -3.97 25.32
N ALA A 4 14.03 -4.28 24.42
CA ALA A 4 13.43 -3.29 23.52
C ALA A 4 12.58 -2.26 24.29
N PHE A 5 11.90 -2.68 25.35
CA PHE A 5 11.13 -1.80 26.21
C PHE A 5 12.04 -0.81 26.99
N LYS A 6 13.15 -1.30 27.53
CA LYS A 6 14.17 -0.45 28.19
C LYS A 6 14.82 0.55 27.24
N LEU A 7 15.09 0.12 26.00
CA LEU A 7 15.67 0.98 24.96
C LEU A 7 14.69 2.08 24.53
N GLY A 8 13.41 1.75 24.36
CA GLY A 8 12.37 2.71 24.00
C GLY A 8 12.16 3.80 25.07
N ARG A 9 12.23 3.46 26.34
CA ARG A 9 12.15 4.44 27.44
C ARG A 9 13.40 5.32 27.52
N LYS A 10 14.58 4.76 27.32
CA LYS A 10 15.85 5.51 27.28
C LYS A 10 15.90 6.53 26.15
N LEU A 11 15.34 6.20 24.99
CA LEU A 11 15.26 7.11 23.85
C LEU A 11 14.27 8.27 24.05
N ARG A 12 13.29 8.12 24.96
CA ARG A 12 12.34 9.18 25.32
C ARG A 12 12.76 10.02 26.53
N GLY A 13 13.95 9.76 27.10
CA GLY A 13 14.44 10.49 28.27
C GLY A 13 13.70 10.15 29.56
N GLU A 14 12.96 9.03 29.61
CA GLU A 14 12.25 8.58 30.79
C GLU A 14 13.21 7.83 31.74
N GLU A 15 13.05 8.05 33.05
CA GLU A 15 13.87 7.39 34.08
C GLU A 15 13.86 5.85 33.93
N PRO A 16 15.00 5.16 34.13
CA PRO A 16 15.06 3.71 34.06
C PRO A 16 14.19 3.08 35.16
N TYR A 17 13.19 2.28 34.71
CA TYR A 17 12.36 1.51 35.64
C TYR A 17 13.15 0.42 36.30
N CYS A 18 13.36 0.55 37.64
CA CYS A 18 13.79 -0.53 38.49
C CYS A 18 12.56 -1.15 39.16
N PRO A 19 12.20 -2.42 38.91
CA PRO A 19 11.12 -3.04 39.65
C PRO A 19 11.56 -3.15 41.14
N GLU A 20 10.87 -2.42 42.01
CA GLU A 20 11.08 -2.53 43.45
C GLU A 20 10.79 -3.96 43.90
N LYS A 21 11.77 -4.55 44.58
CA LYS A 21 11.74 -5.89 45.11
C LYS A 21 10.96 -5.86 46.43
N GLY A 22 9.71 -6.41 46.40
CA GLY A 22 9.08 -6.88 47.63
C GLY A 22 7.98 -6.00 48.18
N GLY A 23 6.74 -6.35 47.88
CA GLY A 23 5.54 -5.95 48.60
C GLY A 23 4.46 -7.01 48.41
N LYS A 24 4.08 -7.73 49.44
CA LYS A 24 2.94 -8.65 49.47
C LYS A 24 1.66 -7.88 49.07
N GLY A 25 1.03 -8.24 47.96
CA GLY A 25 -0.35 -7.87 47.64
C GLY A 25 -0.57 -6.86 46.54
N GLY A 26 0.44 -6.04 46.07
CA GLY A 26 0.23 -4.99 45.07
C GLY A 26 0.86 -5.24 43.69
N SER A 27 1.51 -6.37 43.47
CA SER A 27 2.33 -6.61 42.28
C SER A 27 1.54 -6.98 41.03
N SER A 28 0.33 -7.52 41.20
CA SER A 28 -0.50 -7.97 40.08
C SER A 28 -1.16 -6.82 39.31
N ASP A 29 -1.55 -5.75 40.01
CA ASP A 29 -2.22 -4.60 39.36
C ASP A 29 -1.21 -3.72 38.60
N LYS A 30 0.01 -3.62 39.12
CA LYS A 30 1.08 -2.92 38.40
C LYS A 30 1.52 -3.67 37.16
N SER A 31 1.63 -5.01 37.20
CA SER A 31 2.00 -5.82 36.05
C SER A 31 0.94 -5.76 34.96
N ALA A 32 -0.35 -5.75 35.32
CA ALA A 32 -1.45 -5.61 34.38
C ALA A 32 -1.46 -4.21 33.69
N LYS A 33 -1.20 -3.14 34.46
CA LYS A 33 -1.06 -1.78 33.89
C LYS A 33 0.11 -1.70 32.90
N TYR A 34 1.28 -2.24 33.25
CA TYR A 34 2.42 -2.23 32.33
C TYR A 34 2.18 -3.07 31.08
N ALA A 35 1.46 -4.19 31.20
CA ALA A 35 1.08 -4.99 30.04
C ALA A 35 0.10 -4.23 29.13
N ALA A 36 -0.87 -3.55 29.69
CA ALA A 36 -1.82 -2.72 28.94
C ALA A 36 -1.13 -1.51 28.24
N GLU A 37 -0.20 -0.85 28.93
CA GLU A 37 0.59 0.24 28.34
C GLU A 37 1.49 -0.28 27.20
N ALA A 38 2.14 -1.43 27.37
CA ALA A 38 2.96 -2.04 26.32
C ALA A 38 2.12 -2.43 25.09
N GLN A 39 0.90 -2.94 25.28
CA GLN A 39 0.00 -3.26 24.19
C GLN A 39 -0.49 -2.00 23.46
N LYS A 40 -0.85 -0.95 24.21
CA LYS A 40 -1.23 0.33 23.61
C LYS A 40 -0.07 0.91 22.78
N TYR A 41 1.13 0.90 23.31
CA TYR A 41 2.31 1.35 22.58
C TYR A 41 2.56 0.52 21.31
N ALA A 42 2.40 -0.81 21.39
CA ALA A 42 2.53 -1.68 20.22
C ALA A 42 1.46 -1.37 19.17
N ALA A 43 0.22 -1.14 19.57
CA ALA A 43 -0.87 -0.76 18.68
C ALA A 43 -0.61 0.61 18.00
N ASP A 44 -0.16 1.61 18.77
CA ASP A 44 0.18 2.93 18.24
C ASP A 44 1.34 2.85 17.23
N LEU A 45 2.37 2.05 17.52
CA LEU A 45 3.49 1.84 16.60
C LEU A 45 3.05 1.16 15.30
N GLN A 46 2.20 0.12 15.39
CA GLN A 46 1.63 -0.54 14.22
C GLN A 46 0.80 0.41 13.37
N ASN A 47 -0.01 1.26 14.02
CA ASN A 47 -0.80 2.26 13.32
C ASN A 47 0.09 3.29 12.59
N GLN A 48 1.14 3.78 13.23
CA GLN A 48 2.09 4.70 12.61
C GLN A 48 2.80 4.06 11.41
N GLN A 49 3.24 2.81 11.53
CA GLN A 49 3.87 2.07 10.42
C GLN A 49 2.90 1.90 9.26
N TRP A 50 1.67 1.49 9.53
CA TRP A 50 0.63 1.33 8.52
C TRP A 50 0.32 2.65 7.80
N GLN A 51 0.11 3.74 8.55
CA GLN A 51 -0.12 5.07 7.98
C GLN A 51 1.05 5.53 7.11
N THR A 52 2.28 5.27 7.53
CA THR A 52 3.47 5.60 6.76
C THR A 52 3.50 4.84 5.44
N ILE A 53 3.21 3.54 5.44
CA ILE A 53 3.14 2.71 4.23
C ILE A 53 2.03 3.23 3.30
N MET A 54 0.84 3.49 3.84
CA MET A 54 -0.29 4.02 3.06
C MET A 54 0.04 5.37 2.42
N LYS A 55 0.64 6.27 3.19
CA LYS A 55 1.07 7.59 2.70
C LYS A 55 2.13 7.48 1.59
N ASN A 56 3.10 6.59 1.75
CA ASN A 56 4.17 6.41 0.77
C ASN A 56 3.68 5.76 -0.53
N LEU A 57 2.69 4.88 -0.45
CA LEU A 57 2.13 4.19 -1.62
C LEU A 57 1.00 4.98 -2.30
N ALA A 58 0.31 5.88 -1.57
CA ALA A 58 -0.81 6.65 -2.09
C ALA A 58 -0.55 7.40 -3.41
N PRO A 59 0.63 8.01 -3.66
CA PRO A 59 0.90 8.70 -4.91
C PRO A 59 0.95 7.77 -6.14
N PHE A 60 1.22 6.49 -5.93
CA PHE A 60 1.39 5.51 -7.01
C PHE A 60 0.10 4.75 -7.35
N THR A 61 -0.88 4.72 -6.45
CA THR A 61 -2.12 3.96 -6.68
C THR A 61 -2.96 4.46 -7.86
N PRO A 62 -3.05 5.78 -8.15
CA PRO A 62 -3.79 6.26 -9.31
C PRO A 62 -3.16 5.87 -10.65
N LEU A 63 -1.86 5.53 -10.66
CA LEU A 63 -1.16 5.14 -11.87
C LEU A 63 -1.75 3.86 -12.47
N ALA A 64 -2.21 2.92 -11.64
CA ALA A 64 -2.84 1.69 -12.11
C ALA A 64 -4.04 2.01 -13.01
N GLU A 65 -4.98 2.80 -12.52
CA GLU A 65 -6.19 3.16 -13.26
C GLU A 65 -5.86 4.01 -14.49
N GLN A 66 -5.04 5.04 -14.31
CA GLN A 66 -4.66 5.95 -15.39
C GLN A 66 -4.01 5.22 -16.55
N TYR A 67 -3.02 4.37 -16.30
CA TYR A 67 -2.28 3.72 -17.38
C TYR A 67 -2.96 2.47 -17.92
N VAL A 68 -3.78 1.78 -17.15
CA VAL A 68 -4.68 0.74 -17.67
C VAL A 68 -5.68 1.35 -18.66
N ASN A 69 -6.27 2.49 -18.36
CA ASN A 69 -7.16 3.21 -19.28
C ASN A 69 -6.43 3.66 -20.57
N GLN A 70 -5.18 4.12 -20.45
CA GLN A 70 -4.37 4.45 -21.63
C GLN A 70 -4.05 3.22 -22.48
N LEU A 71 -3.72 2.08 -21.86
CA LEU A 71 -3.51 0.82 -22.56
C LEU A 71 -4.79 0.34 -23.25
N GLN A 72 -5.93 0.45 -22.60
CA GLN A 72 -7.23 0.10 -23.17
C GLN A 72 -7.54 0.99 -24.38
N ASN A 73 -7.26 2.28 -24.31
CA ASN A 73 -7.41 3.17 -25.45
C ASN A 73 -6.50 2.75 -26.63
N LEU A 74 -5.21 2.48 -26.36
CA LEU A 74 -4.25 2.02 -27.36
C LEU A 74 -4.51 0.60 -27.86
N SER A 75 -5.39 -0.18 -27.24
CA SER A 75 -5.79 -1.49 -27.75
C SER A 75 -6.73 -1.39 -28.95
N SER A 76 -7.39 -0.25 -29.14
CA SER A 76 -8.26 0.04 -30.27
C SER A 76 -7.49 0.66 -31.45
N LEU A 77 -7.91 0.34 -32.70
CA LEU A 77 -7.32 0.95 -33.89
C LEU A 77 -7.50 2.48 -33.91
N GLU A 78 -8.62 2.96 -33.41
CA GLU A 78 -8.91 4.40 -33.33
C GLU A 78 -7.94 5.09 -32.36
N GLY A 79 -7.76 4.54 -31.16
CA GLY A 79 -6.83 5.09 -30.16
C GLY A 79 -5.38 5.06 -30.65
N GLN A 80 -4.97 3.98 -31.32
CA GLN A 80 -3.65 3.90 -31.97
C GLN A 80 -3.51 4.98 -33.05
N GLY A 81 -4.53 5.17 -33.90
CA GLY A 81 -4.53 6.19 -34.95
C GLY A 81 -4.41 7.61 -34.38
N GLN A 82 -5.13 7.93 -33.32
CA GLN A 82 -5.04 9.21 -32.64
C GLN A 82 -3.66 9.43 -32.02
N ALA A 83 -3.10 8.44 -31.34
CA ALA A 83 -1.79 8.51 -30.72
C ALA A 83 -0.67 8.66 -31.76
N LEU A 84 -0.72 7.91 -32.87
CA LEU A 84 0.21 8.05 -33.98
C LEU A 84 0.11 9.42 -34.66
N ASN A 85 -1.09 9.97 -34.82
CA ASN A 85 -1.28 11.30 -35.36
C ASN A 85 -0.59 12.37 -34.48
N GLN A 86 -0.77 12.29 -33.17
CA GLN A 86 -0.08 13.16 -32.22
C GLN A 86 1.45 13.01 -32.32
N TYR A 87 1.94 11.77 -32.40
CA TYR A 87 3.36 11.49 -32.55
C TYR A 87 3.92 12.09 -33.83
N TYR A 88 3.29 11.87 -34.99
CA TYR A 88 3.75 12.40 -36.28
C TYR A 88 3.76 13.93 -36.36
N ASN A 89 2.94 14.59 -35.55
CA ASN A 89 2.95 16.05 -35.42
C ASN A 89 3.97 16.57 -34.40
N SER A 90 4.58 15.68 -33.61
CA SER A 90 5.55 16.05 -32.57
C SER A 90 6.91 16.48 -33.14
N GLN A 91 7.63 17.30 -32.37
CA GLN A 91 9.00 17.67 -32.71
C GLN A 91 9.92 16.45 -32.71
N GLN A 92 9.73 15.52 -31.76
CA GLN A 92 10.51 14.29 -31.68
C GLN A 92 10.46 13.48 -32.98
N TYR A 93 9.27 13.31 -33.54
CA TYR A 93 9.12 12.59 -34.83
C TYR A 93 9.83 13.34 -35.96
N LYS A 94 9.65 14.67 -36.05
CA LYS A 94 10.28 15.48 -37.11
C LYS A 94 11.78 15.37 -37.10
N ASP A 95 12.40 15.41 -35.92
CA ASP A 95 13.84 15.29 -35.76
C ASP A 95 14.35 13.89 -36.13
N LEU A 96 13.68 12.82 -35.63
CA LEU A 96 14.04 11.44 -35.94
C LEU A 96 13.82 11.11 -37.44
N ALA A 97 12.72 11.54 -38.01
CA ALA A 97 12.43 11.34 -39.44
C ALA A 97 13.40 12.13 -40.32
N GLY A 98 13.76 13.35 -39.92
CA GLY A 98 14.78 14.15 -40.59
C GLY A 98 16.15 13.47 -40.59
N GLN A 99 16.57 12.97 -39.44
CA GLN A 99 17.82 12.23 -39.31
C GLN A 99 17.84 10.94 -40.14
N ALA A 100 16.77 10.14 -40.08
CA ALA A 100 16.65 8.90 -40.84
C ALA A 100 16.66 9.15 -42.36
N ARG A 101 15.95 10.21 -42.81
CA ARG A 101 15.97 10.62 -44.23
C ARG A 101 17.36 11.07 -44.67
N TYR A 102 18.05 11.87 -43.85
CA TYR A 102 19.40 12.32 -44.16
C TYR A 102 20.36 11.13 -44.29
N GLN A 103 20.31 10.18 -43.37
CA GLN A 103 21.15 8.96 -43.43
C GLN A 103 20.87 8.12 -44.67
N SER A 104 19.56 7.93 -45.00
CA SER A 104 19.17 7.16 -46.20
C SER A 104 19.60 7.82 -47.48
N LEU A 105 19.50 9.16 -47.59
CA LEU A 105 19.92 9.90 -48.77
C LEU A 105 21.46 9.94 -48.89
N ALA A 106 22.21 10.11 -47.81
CA ALA A 106 23.66 10.08 -47.83
C ALA A 106 24.19 8.69 -48.25
N ALA A 107 23.55 7.61 -47.78
CA ALA A 107 23.90 6.26 -48.22
C ALA A 107 23.57 6.03 -49.70
N ALA A 108 22.44 6.54 -50.18
CA ALA A 108 22.08 6.45 -51.61
C ALA A 108 23.00 7.27 -52.51
N GLU A 109 23.45 8.42 -52.04
CA GLU A 109 24.45 9.26 -52.77
C GLU A 109 25.77 8.51 -52.91
N ALA A 110 26.29 7.95 -51.82
CA ALA A 110 27.55 7.18 -51.82
C ALA A 110 27.52 5.95 -52.76
N THR A 111 26.35 5.40 -53.02
CA THR A 111 26.18 4.21 -53.91
C THR A 111 25.66 4.56 -55.31
N GLY A 112 25.50 5.85 -55.62
CA GLY A 112 24.92 6.30 -56.90
C GLY A 112 23.45 5.99 -57.08
N GLY A 113 22.72 5.65 -55.97
CA GLY A 113 21.33 5.23 -55.96
C GLY A 113 20.32 6.36 -55.76
N LEU A 114 20.73 7.64 -55.79
CA LEU A 114 19.83 8.79 -55.69
C LEU A 114 18.80 8.73 -56.80
N GLY A 115 17.49 8.82 -56.45
CA GLY A 115 16.37 8.75 -57.36
C GLY A 115 15.97 7.33 -57.77
N SER A 116 16.62 6.30 -57.25
CA SER A 116 16.21 4.92 -57.50
C SER A 116 14.91 4.56 -56.77
N THR A 117 14.16 3.59 -57.29
CA THR A 117 12.98 3.03 -56.67
C THR A 117 13.33 2.43 -55.28
N ALA A 118 14.51 1.86 -55.14
CA ALA A 118 15.00 1.33 -53.86
C ALA A 118 15.11 2.41 -52.79
N THR A 119 15.72 3.56 -53.11
CA THR A 119 15.82 4.71 -52.21
C THR A 119 14.44 5.27 -51.87
N SER A 120 13.55 5.40 -52.86
CA SER A 120 12.16 5.86 -52.64
C SER A 120 11.38 4.94 -51.69
N ASN A 121 11.50 3.62 -51.88
CA ASN A 121 10.88 2.62 -51.00
C ASN A 121 11.47 2.70 -49.57
N GLN A 122 12.79 2.87 -49.42
CA GLN A 122 13.42 3.01 -48.12
C GLN A 122 12.93 4.26 -47.39
N LEU A 123 12.83 5.39 -48.06
CA LEU A 123 12.29 6.61 -47.46
C LEU A 123 10.80 6.47 -47.07
N ALA A 124 10.03 5.72 -47.82
CA ALA A 124 8.61 5.47 -47.52
C ALA A 124 8.41 4.60 -46.26
N THR A 125 9.38 3.77 -45.92
CA THR A 125 9.30 2.91 -44.69
C THR A 125 9.65 3.65 -43.40
N ILE A 126 10.26 4.85 -43.47
CA ILE A 126 10.70 5.58 -42.26
C ILE A 126 9.51 5.91 -41.34
N ALA A 127 8.45 6.48 -41.89
CA ALA A 127 7.29 6.88 -41.07
C ALA A 127 6.62 5.71 -40.37
N PRO A 128 6.25 4.60 -41.06
CA PRO A 128 5.62 3.46 -40.37
C PRO A 128 6.55 2.79 -39.37
N THR A 129 7.86 2.69 -39.66
CA THR A 129 8.83 2.10 -38.74
C THR A 129 8.98 2.91 -37.46
N LEU A 130 9.12 4.23 -37.57
CA LEU A 130 9.18 5.10 -36.41
C LEU A 130 7.89 5.09 -35.60
N GLY A 131 6.75 5.09 -36.29
CA GLY A 131 5.43 5.03 -35.66
C GLY A 131 5.21 3.74 -34.87
N GLN A 132 5.54 2.59 -35.45
CA GLN A 132 5.42 1.29 -34.78
C GLN A 132 6.37 1.18 -33.59
N SER A 133 7.62 1.61 -33.75
CA SER A 133 8.58 1.61 -32.64
C SER A 133 8.14 2.51 -31.49
N TRP A 134 7.65 3.70 -31.81
CA TRP A 134 7.13 4.62 -30.80
C TRP A 134 5.92 4.04 -30.08
N LEU A 135 4.95 3.49 -30.81
CA LEU A 135 3.74 2.90 -30.23
C LEU A 135 4.07 1.72 -29.32
N SER A 136 4.97 0.83 -29.73
CA SER A 136 5.44 -0.28 -28.92
C SER A 136 6.12 0.19 -27.63
N ASN A 137 6.97 1.21 -27.72
CA ASN A 137 7.62 1.81 -26.56
C ASN A 137 6.60 2.47 -25.61
N GLN A 138 5.59 3.17 -26.16
CA GLN A 138 4.52 3.78 -25.35
C GLN A 138 3.70 2.73 -24.60
N MET A 139 3.30 1.65 -25.28
CA MET A 139 2.59 0.54 -24.65
C MET A 139 3.43 -0.11 -23.54
N SER A 140 4.72 -0.30 -23.79
CA SER A 140 5.65 -0.84 -22.79
C SER A 140 5.79 0.09 -21.57
N ASN A 141 5.92 1.40 -21.80
CA ASN A 141 5.98 2.40 -20.74
C ASN A 141 4.68 2.42 -19.90
N TYR A 142 3.53 2.38 -20.55
CA TYR A 142 2.25 2.36 -19.85
C TYR A 142 2.05 1.06 -19.06
N ASN A 143 2.47 -0.10 -19.62
CA ASN A 143 2.49 -1.36 -18.88
C ASN A 143 3.35 -1.28 -17.63
N ASN A 144 4.55 -0.73 -17.75
CA ASN A 144 5.45 -0.57 -16.60
C ASN A 144 4.85 0.33 -15.53
N LEU A 145 4.25 1.46 -15.93
CA LEU A 145 3.62 2.40 -14.99
C LEU A 145 2.33 1.84 -14.38
N ALA A 146 1.53 1.09 -15.14
CA ALA A 146 0.38 0.36 -14.62
C ALA A 146 0.82 -0.69 -13.59
N ASN A 147 1.91 -1.43 -13.85
CA ASN A 147 2.46 -2.42 -12.92
C ASN A 147 2.98 -1.76 -11.64
N VAL A 148 3.58 -0.57 -11.71
CA VAL A 148 3.97 0.21 -10.52
C VAL A 148 2.73 0.55 -9.69
N GLY A 149 1.66 1.02 -10.33
CA GLY A 149 0.40 1.32 -9.67
C GLY A 149 -0.26 0.08 -9.04
N LEU A 150 -0.31 -1.03 -9.77
CA LEU A 150 -0.84 -2.31 -9.27
C LEU A 150 0.01 -2.84 -8.10
N GLY A 151 1.33 -2.74 -8.18
CA GLY A 151 2.23 -3.08 -7.08
C GLY A 151 1.99 -2.24 -5.83
N ALA A 152 1.71 -0.95 -6.00
CA ALA A 152 1.35 -0.07 -4.89
C ALA A 152 0.01 -0.45 -4.25
N LEU A 153 -1.02 -0.77 -5.06
CA LEU A 153 -2.32 -1.26 -4.57
C LEU A 153 -2.17 -2.57 -3.80
N GLN A 154 -1.39 -3.51 -4.34
CA GLN A 154 -1.11 -4.78 -3.66
C GLN A 154 -0.31 -4.57 -2.37
N GLY A 155 0.66 -3.66 -2.38
CA GLY A 155 1.40 -3.25 -1.19
C GLY A 155 0.50 -2.67 -0.10
N GLN A 156 -0.46 -1.82 -0.46
CA GLN A 156 -1.46 -1.29 0.47
C GLN A 156 -2.36 -2.39 1.03
N ALA A 157 -2.84 -3.30 0.19
CA ALA A 157 -3.67 -4.43 0.62
C ALA A 157 -2.91 -5.34 1.59
N ASN A 158 -1.66 -5.69 1.29
CA ASN A 158 -0.81 -6.51 2.16
C ASN A 158 -0.49 -5.82 3.49
N ALA A 159 -0.19 -4.51 3.45
CA ALA A 159 0.04 -3.72 4.66
C ALA A 159 -1.23 -3.65 5.53
N GLY A 160 -2.38 -3.46 4.92
CA GLY A 160 -3.68 -3.47 5.60
C GLY A 160 -3.96 -4.82 6.26
N GLN A 161 -3.73 -5.93 5.57
CA GLN A 161 -3.92 -7.27 6.11
C GLN A 161 -2.95 -7.57 7.26
N THR A 162 -1.68 -7.20 7.10
CA THR A 162 -0.67 -7.35 8.17
C THR A 162 -1.06 -6.54 9.40
N TYR A 163 -1.49 -5.30 9.21
CA TYR A 163 -1.98 -4.44 10.28
C TYR A 163 -3.19 -5.08 10.99
N ALA A 164 -4.19 -5.55 10.24
CA ALA A 164 -5.37 -6.20 10.80
C ALA A 164 -5.02 -7.45 11.61
N ASN A 165 -4.12 -8.31 11.11
CA ASN A 165 -3.66 -9.51 11.81
C ASN A 165 -2.92 -9.16 13.10
N ASN A 166 -2.04 -8.17 13.08
CA ASN A 166 -1.29 -7.73 14.24
C ASN A 166 -2.22 -7.10 15.31
N MET A 167 -3.19 -6.29 14.88
CA MET A 167 -4.19 -5.71 15.78
C MET A 167 -5.09 -6.77 16.40
N SER A 168 -5.49 -7.79 15.62
CA SER A 168 -6.24 -8.94 16.14
C SER A 168 -5.44 -9.70 17.20
N SER A 169 -4.15 -9.92 16.98
CA SER A 169 -3.27 -10.58 17.96
C SER A 169 -3.14 -9.76 19.25
N ILE A 170 -3.01 -8.44 19.16
CA ILE A 170 -2.97 -7.54 20.31
C ILE A 170 -4.31 -7.57 21.07
N ALA A 171 -5.43 -7.59 20.32
CA ALA A 171 -6.76 -7.68 20.93
C ALA A 171 -6.97 -9.00 21.67
N GLN A 172 -6.55 -10.13 21.11
CA GLN A 172 -6.61 -11.44 21.80
C GLN A 172 -5.74 -11.48 23.05
N GLN A 173 -4.53 -10.92 23.01
CA GLN A 173 -3.68 -10.82 24.18
C GLN A 173 -4.29 -9.91 25.26
N SER A 174 -4.94 -8.81 24.87
CA SER A 174 -5.63 -7.93 25.85
C SER A 174 -6.84 -8.62 26.48
N ALA A 175 -7.60 -9.39 25.71
CA ALA A 175 -8.72 -10.18 26.21
C ALA A 175 -8.24 -11.28 27.18
N ALA A 176 -7.14 -11.97 26.86
CA ALA A 176 -6.53 -12.96 27.73
C ALA A 176 -6.04 -12.36 29.07
N LEU A 177 -5.44 -11.17 29.03
CA LEU A 177 -5.05 -10.45 30.24
C LEU A 177 -6.25 -9.97 31.07
N ALA A 178 -7.33 -9.52 30.41
CA ALA A 178 -8.57 -9.14 31.07
C ALA A 178 -9.22 -10.35 31.75
N SER A 179 -9.27 -11.50 31.10
CA SER A 179 -9.84 -12.74 31.67
C SER A 179 -9.00 -13.28 32.82
N ALA A 180 -7.66 -13.21 32.73
CA ALA A 180 -6.76 -13.59 33.82
C ALA A 180 -6.91 -12.68 35.06
N ASN A 181 -7.26 -11.40 34.85
CA ASN A 181 -7.57 -10.47 35.93
C ASN A 181 -8.98 -10.66 36.52
N ALA A 182 -9.95 -11.08 35.69
CA ALA A 182 -11.32 -11.33 36.11
C ALA A 182 -11.45 -12.57 37.01
N ASN A 183 -10.57 -13.56 36.86
CA ASN A 183 -10.52 -14.76 37.71
C ASN A 183 -9.91 -14.52 39.12
N LYS A 184 -9.58 -13.28 39.46
CA LYS A 184 -9.24 -12.92 40.86
C LYS A 184 -10.55 -12.61 41.59
N PRO A 185 -10.79 -13.18 42.82
CA PRO A 185 -12.02 -12.97 43.56
C PRO A 185 -12.09 -11.56 44.14
N SER A 186 -12.64 -10.62 43.37
CA SER A 186 -13.14 -9.33 43.85
C SER A 186 -14.25 -8.84 42.93
N GLY A 187 -15.45 -8.87 43.48
CA GLY A 187 -16.70 -8.82 42.77
C GLY A 187 -16.99 -7.56 41.94
N LEU A 188 -17.97 -7.71 41.13
CA LEU A 188 -18.89 -6.73 40.52
C LEU A 188 -18.40 -5.87 39.34
N GLN A 189 -17.17 -5.98 38.87
CA GLN A 189 -16.69 -5.14 37.75
C GLN A 189 -16.60 -5.84 36.39
N THR A 190 -16.96 -7.12 36.32
CA THR A 190 -16.64 -8.01 35.20
C THR A 190 -17.66 -7.98 34.05
N ALA A 191 -18.89 -7.56 34.27
CA ALA A 191 -19.93 -7.60 33.23
C ALA A 191 -19.92 -6.41 32.26
N ILE A 192 -19.36 -5.29 32.64
CA ILE A 192 -19.38 -4.05 31.83
C ILE A 192 -18.17 -3.92 30.91
N SER A 193 -17.02 -4.53 31.28
CA SER A 193 -15.76 -4.35 30.55
C SER A 193 -15.65 -5.23 29.28
N GLY A 194 -16.28 -6.40 29.25
CA GLY A 194 -16.21 -7.31 28.11
C GLY A 194 -16.94 -6.82 26.85
N GLY A 195 -18.14 -6.25 27.00
CA GLY A 195 -18.93 -5.73 25.90
C GLY A 195 -18.37 -4.43 25.34
N ALA A 196 -17.90 -3.52 26.20
CA ALA A 196 -17.35 -2.24 25.79
C ALA A 196 -15.98 -2.35 25.09
N SER A 197 -15.12 -3.27 25.54
CA SER A 197 -13.80 -3.48 24.91
C SER A 197 -13.92 -4.15 23.54
N GLY A 198 -14.86 -5.10 23.37
CA GLY A 198 -15.13 -5.74 22.08
C GLY A 198 -15.71 -4.76 21.06
N ALA A 199 -16.63 -3.88 21.47
CA ALA A 199 -17.23 -2.88 20.60
C ALA A 199 -16.20 -1.79 20.17
N MET A 200 -15.32 -1.34 21.08
CA MET A 200 -14.28 -0.37 20.76
C MET A 200 -13.23 -0.95 19.82
N THR A 201 -12.82 -2.20 20.00
CA THR A 201 -11.86 -2.88 19.12
C THR A 201 -12.45 -3.13 17.74
N GLY A 202 -13.71 -3.57 17.68
CA GLY A 202 -14.41 -3.78 16.41
C GLY A 202 -14.68 -2.49 15.63
N ALA A 203 -15.01 -1.40 16.32
CA ALA A 203 -15.19 -0.09 15.70
C ALA A 203 -13.87 0.46 15.13
N ALA A 204 -12.75 0.28 15.86
CA ALA A 204 -11.42 0.68 15.40
C ALA A 204 -10.98 -0.12 14.16
N LEU A 205 -11.25 -1.42 14.11
CA LEU A 205 -10.96 -2.26 12.94
C LEU A 205 -11.85 -1.94 11.75
N GLY A 206 -13.14 -1.66 11.99
CA GLY A 206 -14.11 -1.31 10.96
C GLY A 206 -13.88 0.07 10.30
N SER A 207 -13.22 1.00 11.01
CA SER A 207 -12.88 2.32 10.46
C SER A 207 -11.63 2.30 9.54
N ILE A 208 -10.85 1.22 9.58
CA ILE A 208 -9.55 1.10 8.90
C ILE A 208 -9.70 0.41 7.54
N VAL A 209 -10.73 -0.41 7.35
CA VAL A 209 -10.96 -1.11 6.08
C VAL A 209 -11.91 -0.29 5.22
N PRO A 210 -11.47 0.28 4.08
CA PRO A 210 -12.35 0.96 3.15
C PRO A 210 -13.42 -0.02 2.63
N GLY A 211 -14.69 0.23 2.97
CA GLY A 211 -15.82 -0.63 2.58
C GLY A 211 -16.49 -1.42 3.70
N LEU A 212 -15.86 -1.57 4.86
CA LEU A 212 -16.47 -2.13 6.05
C LEU A 212 -16.75 -0.99 7.05
N GLY A 213 -17.78 -0.25 6.91
CA GLY A 213 -18.08 0.88 7.79
C GLY A 213 -18.01 0.52 9.29
N THR A 214 -17.75 1.54 10.13
CA THR A 214 -17.64 1.45 11.60
C THR A 214 -18.81 0.69 12.27
N GLY A 215 -19.99 0.69 11.65
CA GLY A 215 -21.17 -0.02 12.13
C GLY A 215 -21.04 -1.55 12.05
N LEU A 216 -20.45 -2.10 10.97
CA LEU A 216 -20.26 -3.54 10.81
C LEU A 216 -19.13 -4.07 11.71
N GLY A 217 -18.05 -3.30 11.85
CA GLY A 217 -16.97 -3.64 12.77
C GLY A 217 -17.40 -3.66 14.24
N ALA A 218 -18.22 -2.69 14.65
CA ALA A 218 -18.79 -2.65 16.00
C ALA A 218 -19.79 -3.79 16.26
N ALA A 219 -20.60 -4.17 15.26
CA ALA A 219 -21.56 -5.27 15.39
C ALA A 219 -20.86 -6.63 15.53
N ILE A 220 -19.79 -6.87 14.76
CA ILE A 220 -19.00 -8.11 14.86
C ILE A 220 -18.21 -8.16 16.16
N GLY A 221 -17.54 -7.05 16.55
CA GLY A 221 -16.75 -6.97 17.78
C GLY A 221 -17.63 -7.00 19.04
N GLY A 222 -18.78 -6.34 19.02
CA GLY A 222 -19.77 -6.36 20.11
C GLY A 222 -20.44 -7.73 20.26
N GLY A 223 -20.78 -8.39 19.14
CA GLY A 223 -21.41 -9.72 19.14
C GLY A 223 -20.49 -10.81 19.70
N LEU A 224 -19.21 -10.78 19.35
CA LEU A 224 -18.21 -11.73 19.89
C LEU A 224 -17.89 -11.44 21.36
N GLY A 225 -17.88 -10.16 21.77
CA GLY A 225 -17.69 -9.77 23.16
C GLY A 225 -18.83 -10.22 24.08
N LEU A 226 -20.07 -10.19 23.60
CA LEU A 226 -21.25 -10.68 24.35
C LEU A 226 -21.30 -12.19 24.45
N LEU A 227 -20.88 -12.93 23.41
CA LEU A 227 -20.83 -14.40 23.45
C LEU A 227 -19.75 -14.91 24.43
N GLY A 228 -18.61 -14.20 24.52
CA GLY A 228 -17.56 -14.55 25.47
C GLY A 228 -17.89 -14.26 26.94
N SER A 229 -18.95 -13.47 27.23
CA SER A 229 -19.41 -13.19 28.59
C SER A 229 -20.49 -14.15 29.09
N LEU A 230 -21.01 -15.03 28.20
CA LEU A 230 -22.09 -16.00 28.51
C LEU A 230 -21.57 -17.41 28.79
N PHE A 231 -20.31 -17.68 28.57
CA PHE A 231 -19.61 -18.92 28.92
C PHE A 231 -18.45 -18.63 29.87
#